data_30422c9400beae4acc504d8f444a3840
#
_entry.id   30422c9400beae4acc504d8f444a3840
#
_cell.length_a   1.000
_cell.length_b   1.000
_cell.length_c   1.000
_cell.angle_alpha   90.00
_cell.angle_beta   90.00
_cell.angle_gamma   90.00
#
_symmetry.space_group_name_H-M   'P 1'
#
loop_
_entity.id
_entity.type
_entity.pdbx_description
1 polymer ?
#
loop_
_entity_poly.entity_id
_entity_poly.type
_entity_poly.pdbx_seq_one_letter_code
_entity_poly.pdbx_strand_id
1 'polypeptide(L)'
;MGTMIQRYQLEEADFRGTRFLNHSHPLKGNNDLLSITRPDIIQEIHQQYLEAGADILETNTFSGTSIAQADYALQDLAYEINLCSAQIARTAADKFTKANPDKPRFVAGAIGPTNKTASLSPDVNNPGYRAVTFDDLKIAYRDQIRGLMDGGCDLLLVETIFDTLNAKAALFAIQEYFDECGRQVPIMVSGTITDASGRTLSGQTTEAFLVSVSHVPLLSIGLNCALGAAQLRPYLQVLSDKATFYVSAYPNAGLPNAFGQYDQSPEEMAAQIEDFLKEGYLNIIGGCCGTTPDHIRAIANVAANYSPRKSQVA
;
A
#
# COMPACT_ATOMS: atom_id res chain seq x y z
N MET A 1 -0.39 8.09 -3.24
CA MET A 1 -1.48 8.36 -4.20
C MET A 1 -2.49 9.37 -3.62
N GLY A 2 -3.24 9.07 -2.56
CA GLY A 2 -4.30 9.92 -2.01
C GLY A 2 -3.89 11.37 -1.72
N THR A 3 -2.73 11.61 -1.10
CA THR A 3 -2.18 12.94 -0.86
C THR A 3 -2.07 13.78 -2.13
N MET A 4 -1.69 13.17 -3.25
CA MET A 4 -1.57 13.87 -4.51
C MET A 4 -2.93 14.11 -5.17
N ILE A 5 -3.85 13.15 -5.11
CA ILE A 5 -5.23 13.31 -5.63
C ILE A 5 -5.92 14.52 -4.97
N GLN A 6 -5.75 14.71 -3.65
CA GLN A 6 -6.35 15.83 -2.92
C GLN A 6 -5.93 17.20 -3.48
N ARG A 7 -4.74 17.33 -4.07
CA ARG A 7 -4.27 18.59 -4.67
C ARG A 7 -5.02 19.02 -5.92
N TYR A 8 -5.68 18.08 -6.60
CA TYR A 8 -6.49 18.38 -7.79
C TYR A 8 -7.86 18.93 -7.44
N GLN A 9 -8.28 18.89 -6.17
CA GLN A 9 -9.58 19.39 -5.68
C GLN A 9 -10.76 18.89 -6.51
N LEU A 10 -10.76 17.58 -6.79
CA LEU A 10 -11.74 16.93 -7.65
C LEU A 10 -13.14 16.96 -7.04
N GLU A 11 -14.13 17.18 -7.91
CA GLU A 11 -15.54 17.22 -7.54
C GLU A 11 -16.28 15.96 -8.02
N GLU A 12 -17.53 15.80 -7.60
CA GLU A 12 -18.37 14.64 -7.94
C GLU A 12 -18.36 14.34 -9.45
N ALA A 13 -18.36 15.38 -10.30
CA ALA A 13 -18.33 15.23 -11.75
C ALA A 13 -17.08 14.52 -12.26
N ASP A 14 -15.92 14.76 -11.62
CA ASP A 14 -14.66 14.10 -11.97
C ASP A 14 -14.70 12.61 -11.64
N PHE A 15 -15.23 12.27 -10.46
CA PHE A 15 -15.40 10.87 -10.05
C PHE A 15 -16.41 10.12 -10.91
N ARG A 16 -17.46 10.79 -11.40
CA ARG A 16 -18.43 10.18 -12.31
C ARG A 16 -17.88 10.00 -13.72
N GLY A 17 -17.09 10.94 -14.18
CA GLY A 17 -16.71 11.00 -15.60
C GLY A 17 -17.95 10.93 -16.50
N THR A 18 -17.79 10.43 -17.71
CA THR A 18 -18.92 10.21 -18.64
C THR A 18 -19.67 8.91 -18.38
N ARG A 19 -19.01 7.90 -17.79
CA ARG A 19 -19.55 6.56 -17.65
C ARG A 19 -20.60 6.44 -16.54
N PHE A 20 -20.45 7.21 -15.46
CA PHE A 20 -21.26 7.08 -14.25
C PHE A 20 -22.17 8.28 -13.99
N LEU A 21 -22.51 9.06 -15.02
CA LEU A 21 -23.36 10.26 -14.91
C LEU A 21 -24.67 10.00 -14.13
N ASN A 22 -25.31 8.86 -14.39
CA ASN A 22 -26.59 8.49 -13.79
C ASN A 22 -26.45 7.47 -12.65
N HIS A 23 -25.25 7.29 -12.09
CA HIS A 23 -25.05 6.36 -10.98
C HIS A 23 -25.82 6.83 -9.74
N SER A 24 -26.44 5.89 -9.01
CA SER A 24 -27.38 6.20 -7.92
C SER A 24 -26.71 6.70 -6.64
N HIS A 25 -25.42 6.39 -6.44
CA HIS A 25 -24.66 6.76 -5.25
C HIS A 25 -23.69 7.92 -5.53
N PRO A 26 -23.39 8.78 -4.55
CA PRO A 26 -22.26 9.69 -4.64
C PRO A 26 -20.94 8.92 -4.83
N LEU A 27 -20.07 9.41 -5.71
CA LEU A 27 -18.79 8.77 -6.03
C LEU A 27 -17.58 9.57 -5.55
N LYS A 28 -17.76 10.82 -5.12
CA LYS A 28 -16.69 11.66 -4.58
C LYS A 28 -16.04 10.97 -3.38
N GLY A 29 -14.73 10.84 -3.41
CA GLY A 29 -13.95 10.13 -2.41
C GLY A 29 -13.56 8.71 -2.80
N ASN A 30 -14.13 8.13 -3.84
CA ASN A 30 -13.69 6.83 -4.39
C ASN A 30 -12.45 7.04 -5.28
N ASN A 31 -11.28 7.21 -4.66
CA ASN A 31 -10.05 7.49 -5.38
C ASN A 31 -9.65 6.40 -6.36
N ASP A 32 -9.94 5.14 -6.05
CA ASP A 32 -9.59 4.00 -6.91
C ASP A 32 -10.34 4.05 -8.25
N LEU A 33 -11.57 4.58 -8.25
CA LEU A 33 -12.39 4.76 -9.45
C LEU A 33 -11.76 5.73 -10.45
N LEU A 34 -10.92 6.67 -10.00
CA LEU A 34 -10.25 7.64 -10.87
C LEU A 34 -9.34 6.97 -11.90
N SER A 35 -8.90 5.73 -11.67
CA SER A 35 -8.18 4.96 -12.69
C SER A 35 -9.03 4.65 -13.92
N ILE A 36 -10.37 4.72 -13.80
CA ILE A 36 -11.31 4.57 -14.92
C ILE A 36 -11.78 5.94 -15.42
N THR A 37 -12.11 6.86 -14.51
CA THR A 37 -12.78 8.12 -14.87
C THR A 37 -11.81 9.27 -15.16
N ARG A 38 -10.62 9.26 -14.52
CA ARG A 38 -9.56 10.28 -14.70
C ARG A 38 -8.17 9.61 -14.75
N PRO A 39 -7.96 8.68 -15.71
CA PRO A 39 -6.66 8.02 -15.87
C PRO A 39 -5.51 9.00 -16.15
N ASP A 40 -5.81 10.14 -16.73
CA ASP A 40 -4.88 11.25 -16.97
C ASP A 40 -4.21 11.72 -15.67
N ILE A 41 -4.99 11.95 -14.62
CA ILE A 41 -4.50 12.40 -13.32
C ILE A 41 -3.65 11.30 -12.65
N ILE A 42 -4.11 10.06 -12.66
CA ILE A 42 -3.37 8.95 -12.05
C ILE A 42 -2.03 8.74 -12.75
N GLN A 43 -2.01 8.82 -14.08
CA GLN A 43 -0.78 8.72 -14.86
C GLN A 43 0.19 9.88 -14.57
N GLU A 44 -0.30 11.10 -14.45
CA GLU A 44 0.51 12.27 -14.12
C GLU A 44 1.14 12.11 -12.71
N ILE A 45 0.38 11.65 -11.72
CA ILE A 45 0.91 11.41 -10.37
C ILE A 45 2.01 10.36 -10.41
N HIS A 46 1.83 9.25 -11.11
CA HIS A 46 2.88 8.23 -11.26
C HIS A 46 4.14 8.81 -11.90
N GLN A 47 3.99 9.64 -12.93
CA GLN A 47 5.12 10.28 -13.59
C GLN A 47 5.89 11.19 -12.62
N GLN A 48 5.19 12.00 -11.82
CA GLN A 48 5.83 12.88 -10.83
C GLN A 48 6.66 12.11 -9.80
N TYR A 49 6.18 10.96 -9.33
CA TYR A 49 6.95 10.11 -8.41
C TYR A 49 8.16 9.46 -9.07
N LEU A 50 8.06 9.04 -10.33
CA LEU A 50 9.18 8.51 -11.11
C LEU A 50 10.25 9.58 -11.37
N GLU A 51 9.84 10.80 -11.68
CA GLU A 51 10.74 11.96 -11.83
C GLU A 51 11.42 12.34 -10.52
N ALA A 52 10.77 12.08 -9.39
CA ALA A 52 11.36 12.24 -8.06
C ALA A 52 12.39 11.14 -7.70
N GLY A 53 12.46 10.08 -8.49
CA GLY A 53 13.45 9.01 -8.32
C GLY A 53 12.90 7.71 -7.76
N ALA A 54 11.58 7.53 -7.63
CA ALA A 54 10.98 6.29 -7.18
C ALA A 54 11.36 5.11 -8.09
N ASP A 55 11.71 3.98 -7.50
CA ASP A 55 12.04 2.73 -8.19
C ASP A 55 10.82 1.82 -8.32
N ILE A 56 9.90 1.88 -7.37
CA ILE A 56 8.68 1.10 -7.31
C ILE A 56 7.49 2.05 -7.25
N LEU A 57 6.50 1.85 -8.12
CA LEU A 57 5.20 2.53 -8.08
C LEU A 57 4.16 1.63 -7.44
N GLU A 58 3.35 2.17 -6.55
CA GLU A 58 2.14 1.49 -6.06
C GLU A 58 0.94 1.86 -6.93
N THR A 59 0.12 0.87 -7.29
CA THR A 59 -1.12 1.08 -8.04
C THR A 59 -2.16 1.87 -7.22
N ASN A 60 -3.08 2.56 -7.89
CA ASN A 60 -4.19 3.27 -7.24
C ASN A 60 -5.33 2.31 -6.90
N THR A 61 -5.09 1.36 -5.99
CA THR A 61 -6.00 0.23 -5.71
C THR A 61 -6.13 -0.09 -4.22
N PHE A 62 -5.85 0.88 -3.35
CA PHE A 62 -5.89 0.70 -1.90
C PHE A 62 -7.22 0.14 -1.39
N SER A 63 -8.34 0.62 -1.94
CA SER A 63 -9.70 0.15 -1.64
C SER A 63 -10.35 -0.59 -2.81
N GLY A 64 -9.54 -1.26 -3.63
CA GLY A 64 -9.96 -1.90 -4.88
C GLY A 64 -10.70 -3.23 -4.74
N THR A 65 -11.12 -3.63 -3.54
CA THR A 65 -11.90 -4.87 -3.33
C THR A 65 -13.40 -4.66 -3.57
N SER A 66 -14.10 -5.73 -3.93
CA SER A 66 -15.57 -5.71 -4.05
C SER A 66 -16.26 -5.31 -2.74
N ILE A 67 -15.68 -5.67 -1.58
CA ILE A 67 -16.19 -5.31 -0.26
C ILE A 67 -16.13 -3.78 -0.04
N ALA A 68 -15.02 -3.13 -0.36
CA ALA A 68 -14.87 -1.68 -0.21
C ALA A 68 -15.68 -0.92 -1.27
N GLN A 69 -15.71 -1.40 -2.51
CA GLN A 69 -16.46 -0.78 -3.60
C GLN A 69 -17.98 -0.90 -3.44
N ALA A 70 -18.45 -1.83 -2.61
CA ALA A 70 -19.88 -1.96 -2.28
C ALA A 70 -20.45 -0.70 -1.59
N ASP A 71 -19.62 0.07 -0.88
CA ASP A 71 -20.06 1.35 -0.27
C ASP A 71 -20.48 2.38 -1.32
N TYR A 72 -20.01 2.21 -2.56
CA TYR A 72 -20.34 3.04 -3.72
C TYR A 72 -21.28 2.33 -4.70
N ALA A 73 -21.81 1.14 -4.37
CA ALA A 73 -22.56 0.26 -5.29
C ALA A 73 -21.79 -0.05 -6.59
N LEU A 74 -20.48 -0.24 -6.47
CA LEU A 74 -19.52 -0.51 -7.56
C LEU A 74 -18.73 -1.81 -7.36
N GLN A 75 -19.23 -2.74 -6.52
CA GLN A 75 -18.58 -4.01 -6.21
C GLN A 75 -18.19 -4.82 -7.45
N ASP A 76 -18.98 -4.73 -8.50
CA ASP A 76 -18.78 -5.48 -9.75
C ASP A 76 -17.63 -4.92 -10.61
N LEU A 77 -17.11 -3.73 -10.25
CA LEU A 77 -15.99 -3.09 -10.95
C LEU A 77 -14.62 -3.40 -10.30
N ALA A 78 -14.56 -4.17 -9.23
CA ALA A 78 -13.33 -4.44 -8.52
C ALA A 78 -12.22 -4.95 -9.46
N TYR A 79 -12.50 -5.92 -10.32
CA TYR A 79 -11.53 -6.41 -11.31
C TYR A 79 -11.06 -5.30 -12.25
N GLU A 80 -11.99 -4.54 -12.84
CA GLU A 80 -11.67 -3.50 -13.84
C GLU A 80 -10.86 -2.35 -13.22
N ILE A 81 -11.20 -1.90 -12.01
CA ILE A 81 -10.45 -0.87 -11.28
C ILE A 81 -8.98 -1.30 -11.12
N ASN A 82 -8.75 -2.52 -10.67
CA ASN A 82 -7.41 -3.04 -10.46
C ASN A 82 -6.64 -3.23 -11.77
N LEU A 83 -7.29 -3.74 -12.80
CA LEU A 83 -6.70 -3.89 -14.14
C LEU A 83 -6.25 -2.54 -14.70
N CYS A 84 -7.15 -1.55 -14.74
CA CYS A 84 -6.84 -0.22 -15.28
C CYS A 84 -5.73 0.47 -14.46
N SER A 85 -5.78 0.40 -13.14
CA SER A 85 -4.76 0.99 -12.26
C SER A 85 -3.38 0.40 -12.52
N ALA A 86 -3.30 -0.92 -12.63
CA ALA A 86 -2.04 -1.61 -12.91
C ALA A 86 -1.49 -1.26 -14.29
N GLN A 87 -2.34 -1.18 -15.32
CA GLN A 87 -1.95 -0.80 -16.67
C GLN A 87 -1.42 0.63 -16.75
N ILE A 88 -2.03 1.58 -16.03
CA ILE A 88 -1.56 2.97 -15.97
C ILE A 88 -0.18 3.03 -15.34
N ALA A 89 0.01 2.37 -14.18
CA ALA A 89 1.30 2.32 -13.50
C ALA A 89 2.37 1.63 -14.35
N ARG A 90 2.03 0.51 -15.02
CA ARG A 90 2.92 -0.22 -15.94
C ARG A 90 3.37 0.68 -17.10
N THR A 91 2.44 1.37 -17.73
CA THR A 91 2.74 2.31 -18.83
C THR A 91 3.74 3.38 -18.41
N ALA A 92 3.56 3.97 -17.22
CA ALA A 92 4.48 4.95 -16.68
C ALA A 92 5.87 4.34 -16.39
N ALA A 93 5.90 3.20 -15.71
CA ALA A 93 7.15 2.50 -15.36
C ALA A 93 7.94 2.07 -16.60
N ASP A 94 7.29 1.54 -17.63
CA ASP A 94 7.93 1.13 -18.89
C ASP A 94 8.56 2.31 -19.64
N LYS A 95 7.87 3.45 -19.66
CA LYS A 95 8.39 4.67 -20.27
C LYS A 95 9.71 5.11 -19.63
N PHE A 96 9.77 5.09 -18.29
CA PHE A 96 10.99 5.48 -17.56
C PHE A 96 12.09 4.43 -17.64
N THR A 97 11.76 3.14 -17.59
CA THR A 97 12.73 2.04 -17.78
C THR A 97 13.34 2.09 -19.19
N LYS A 98 12.53 2.35 -20.20
CA LYS A 98 13.03 2.49 -21.59
C LYS A 98 13.97 3.69 -21.75
N ALA A 99 13.69 4.79 -21.04
CA ALA A 99 14.54 5.99 -21.06
C ALA A 99 15.87 5.79 -20.31
N ASN A 100 15.87 4.95 -19.27
CA ASN A 100 17.06 4.61 -18.48
C ASN A 100 17.04 3.11 -18.10
N PRO A 101 17.52 2.21 -18.98
CA PRO A 101 17.51 0.76 -18.74
C PRO A 101 18.35 0.31 -17.55
N ASP A 102 19.36 1.07 -17.17
CA ASP A 102 20.22 0.78 -16.01
C ASP A 102 19.52 1.03 -14.66
N LYS A 103 18.37 1.72 -14.72
CA LYS A 103 17.51 1.98 -13.56
C LYS A 103 16.07 1.57 -13.86
N PRO A 104 15.77 0.25 -13.88
CA PRO A 104 14.42 -0.24 -14.16
C PRO A 104 13.41 0.23 -13.10
N ARG A 105 12.15 0.36 -13.50
CA ARG A 105 11.03 0.74 -12.61
C ARG A 105 10.05 -0.42 -12.51
N PHE A 106 9.53 -0.63 -11.32
CA PHE A 106 8.66 -1.75 -10.98
C PHE A 106 7.28 -1.24 -10.55
N VAL A 107 6.28 -2.11 -10.71
CA VAL A 107 4.90 -1.85 -10.31
C VAL A 107 4.49 -2.82 -9.21
N ALA A 108 4.16 -2.27 -8.05
CA ALA A 108 3.57 -2.99 -6.92
C ALA A 108 2.04 -2.89 -7.00
N GLY A 109 1.38 -4.02 -7.13
CA GLY A 109 -0.08 -4.10 -7.00
C GLY A 109 -0.48 -3.92 -5.55
N ALA A 110 -1.01 -2.74 -5.20
CA ALA A 110 -1.39 -2.41 -3.84
C ALA A 110 -2.70 -3.11 -3.44
N ILE A 111 -2.67 -3.86 -2.35
CA ILE A 111 -3.77 -4.60 -1.74
C ILE A 111 -3.94 -4.07 -0.32
N GLY A 112 -4.81 -3.08 -0.16
CA GLY A 112 -5.09 -2.47 1.13
C GLY A 112 -6.03 -3.30 2.00
N PRO A 113 -6.27 -2.86 3.25
CA PRO A 113 -7.27 -3.49 4.11
C PRO A 113 -8.68 -3.21 3.57
N THR A 114 -9.61 -4.11 3.90
CA THR A 114 -11.03 -3.83 3.69
C THR A 114 -11.56 -2.91 4.80
N ASN A 115 -12.69 -2.23 4.54
CA ASN A 115 -13.44 -1.47 5.54
C ASN A 115 -14.18 -2.34 6.57
N LYS A 116 -14.04 -3.67 6.46
CA LYS A 116 -14.59 -4.66 7.40
C LYS A 116 -13.47 -5.58 7.88
N THR A 117 -13.52 -5.97 9.16
CA THR A 117 -12.52 -6.84 9.79
C THR A 117 -13.11 -8.20 10.14
N ALA A 118 -12.30 -9.26 9.99
CA ALA A 118 -12.68 -10.60 10.37
C ALA A 118 -12.39 -10.92 11.84
N SER A 119 -11.48 -10.15 12.49
CA SER A 119 -11.10 -10.39 13.90
C SER A 119 -11.95 -9.62 14.90
N LEU A 120 -12.51 -8.48 14.52
CA LEU A 120 -13.20 -7.56 15.43
C LEU A 120 -14.68 -7.47 15.08
N SER A 121 -15.52 -7.34 16.12
CA SER A 121 -16.93 -7.03 15.95
C SER A 121 -17.10 -5.53 15.71
N PRO A 122 -17.88 -5.09 14.70
CA PRO A 122 -18.29 -3.71 14.58
C PRO A 122 -19.39 -3.32 15.57
N ASP A 123 -20.00 -4.30 16.26
CA ASP A 123 -21.05 -4.09 17.26
C ASP A 123 -20.52 -4.42 18.66
N VAL A 124 -20.37 -3.36 19.46
CA VAL A 124 -19.87 -3.46 20.85
C VAL A 124 -20.75 -4.35 21.73
N ASN A 125 -22.07 -4.40 21.45
CA ASN A 125 -23.03 -5.20 22.20
C ASN A 125 -23.09 -6.66 21.77
N ASN A 126 -22.47 -6.98 20.63
CA ASN A 126 -22.39 -8.33 20.11
C ASN A 126 -20.92 -8.68 19.73
N PRO A 127 -20.05 -8.95 20.71
CA PRO A 127 -18.61 -9.16 20.45
C PRO A 127 -18.30 -10.40 19.61
N GLY A 128 -19.24 -11.33 19.48
CA GLY A 128 -19.12 -12.52 18.62
C GLY A 128 -19.45 -12.28 17.14
N TYR A 129 -20.13 -11.17 16.82
CA TYR A 129 -20.52 -10.85 15.45
C TYR A 129 -19.30 -10.50 14.58
N ARG A 130 -19.33 -10.92 13.32
CA ARG A 130 -18.37 -10.54 12.29
C ARG A 130 -19.13 -10.08 11.05
N ALA A 131 -18.72 -8.93 10.51
CA ALA A 131 -19.35 -8.37 9.31
C ALA A 131 -18.91 -9.09 8.02
N VAL A 132 -17.78 -9.81 8.07
CA VAL A 132 -17.24 -10.61 6.98
C VAL A 132 -16.58 -11.87 7.55
N THR A 133 -16.60 -12.93 6.75
CA THR A 133 -15.87 -14.16 7.00
C THR A 133 -14.50 -14.14 6.31
N PHE A 134 -13.66 -15.11 6.63
CA PHE A 134 -12.40 -15.34 5.91
C PHE A 134 -12.63 -15.63 4.43
N ASP A 135 -13.65 -16.41 4.09
CA ASP A 135 -13.96 -16.76 2.71
C ASP A 135 -14.51 -15.57 1.91
N ASP A 136 -15.30 -14.68 2.53
CA ASP A 136 -15.75 -13.43 1.88
C ASP A 136 -14.55 -12.55 1.53
N LEU A 137 -13.59 -12.40 2.46
CA LEU A 137 -12.36 -11.66 2.23
C LEU A 137 -11.51 -12.29 1.13
N LYS A 138 -11.33 -13.62 1.16
CA LYS A 138 -10.57 -14.38 0.17
C LYS A 138 -11.13 -14.13 -1.24
N ILE A 139 -12.44 -14.22 -1.40
CA ILE A 139 -13.11 -14.00 -2.69
C ILE A 139 -12.89 -12.56 -3.17
N ALA A 140 -13.06 -11.57 -2.29
CA ALA A 140 -12.89 -10.17 -2.64
C ALA A 140 -11.44 -9.83 -3.04
N TYR A 141 -10.46 -10.35 -2.30
CA TYR A 141 -9.04 -10.19 -2.63
C TYR A 141 -8.65 -10.90 -3.93
N ARG A 142 -9.24 -12.05 -4.22
CA ARG A 142 -8.95 -12.78 -5.45
C ARG A 142 -9.30 -11.98 -6.71
N ASP A 143 -10.44 -11.30 -6.74
CA ASP A 143 -10.81 -10.43 -7.87
C ASP A 143 -9.84 -9.26 -8.04
N GLN A 144 -9.40 -8.67 -6.93
CA GLN A 144 -8.37 -7.63 -6.92
C GLN A 144 -7.05 -8.16 -7.47
N ILE A 145 -6.55 -9.28 -6.95
CA ILE A 145 -5.29 -9.92 -7.36
C ILE A 145 -5.32 -10.23 -8.86
N ARG A 146 -6.40 -10.80 -9.36
CA ARG A 146 -6.55 -11.10 -10.78
C ARG A 146 -6.40 -9.85 -11.64
N GLY A 147 -7.09 -8.75 -11.31
CA GLY A 147 -6.99 -7.49 -12.04
C GLY A 147 -5.57 -6.92 -12.02
N LEU A 148 -4.90 -6.93 -10.87
CA LEU A 148 -3.52 -6.48 -10.72
C LEU A 148 -2.52 -7.29 -11.56
N MET A 149 -2.65 -8.61 -11.52
CA MET A 149 -1.78 -9.54 -12.26
C MET A 149 -1.99 -9.43 -13.77
N ASP A 150 -3.24 -9.34 -14.23
CA ASP A 150 -3.58 -9.16 -15.64
C ASP A 150 -3.16 -7.77 -16.16
N GLY A 151 -3.14 -6.77 -15.27
CA GLY A 151 -2.66 -5.42 -15.56
C GLY A 151 -1.13 -5.28 -15.62
N GLY A 152 -0.38 -6.33 -15.26
CA GLY A 152 1.08 -6.38 -15.43
C GLY A 152 1.89 -5.90 -14.24
N CYS A 153 1.41 -6.08 -13.01
CA CYS A 153 2.22 -5.85 -11.81
C CYS A 153 3.43 -6.77 -11.76
N ASP A 154 4.57 -6.25 -11.29
CA ASP A 154 5.81 -6.99 -11.07
C ASP A 154 5.83 -7.69 -9.71
N LEU A 155 5.07 -7.16 -8.74
CA LEU A 155 4.96 -7.68 -7.40
C LEU A 155 3.59 -7.29 -6.79
N LEU A 156 3.19 -7.96 -5.71
CA LEU A 156 1.99 -7.65 -4.94
C LEU A 156 2.39 -7.11 -3.56
N LEU A 157 1.72 -6.05 -3.11
CA LEU A 157 1.95 -5.41 -1.82
C LEU A 157 0.69 -5.46 -0.97
N VAL A 158 0.65 -6.33 0.04
CA VAL A 158 -0.40 -6.34 1.06
C VAL A 158 -0.01 -5.31 2.12
N GLU A 159 -0.70 -4.18 2.15
CA GLU A 159 -0.29 -3.02 2.92
C GLU A 159 -1.29 -2.58 4.00
N THR A 160 -0.81 -1.73 4.92
CA THR A 160 -1.61 -1.08 5.97
C THR A 160 -2.39 -2.10 6.80
N ILE A 161 -1.75 -3.22 7.09
CA ILE A 161 -2.36 -4.33 7.80
C ILE A 161 -2.54 -3.95 9.27
N PHE A 162 -3.79 -3.78 9.70
CA PHE A 162 -4.17 -3.59 11.09
C PHE A 162 -4.95 -4.80 11.68
N ASP A 163 -5.38 -5.72 10.83
CA ASP A 163 -5.99 -7.01 11.20
C ASP A 163 -5.24 -8.15 10.49
N THR A 164 -4.55 -8.97 11.28
CA THR A 164 -3.73 -10.08 10.74
C THR A 164 -4.57 -11.19 10.12
N LEU A 165 -5.84 -11.37 10.50
CA LEU A 165 -6.71 -12.37 9.87
C LEU A 165 -7.10 -11.91 8.46
N ASN A 166 -7.38 -10.62 8.27
CA ASN A 166 -7.58 -10.05 6.94
C ASN A 166 -6.33 -10.23 6.04
N ALA A 167 -5.14 -9.97 6.60
CA ALA A 167 -3.90 -10.20 5.88
C ALA A 167 -3.70 -11.66 5.47
N LYS A 168 -4.02 -12.60 6.36
CA LYS A 168 -3.95 -14.04 6.04
C LYS A 168 -4.92 -14.43 4.93
N ALA A 169 -6.12 -13.83 4.89
CA ALA A 169 -7.06 -14.05 3.79
C ALA A 169 -6.51 -13.54 2.45
N ALA A 170 -5.86 -12.36 2.46
CA ALA A 170 -5.21 -11.82 1.25
C ALA A 170 -4.04 -12.71 0.79
N LEU A 171 -3.16 -13.10 1.72
CA LEU A 171 -2.02 -13.98 1.40
C LEU A 171 -2.47 -15.36 0.91
N PHE A 172 -3.52 -15.92 1.50
CA PHE A 172 -4.12 -17.17 1.04
C PHE A 172 -4.67 -17.05 -0.38
N ALA A 173 -5.41 -15.96 -0.66
CA ALA A 173 -5.94 -15.69 -2.00
C ALA A 173 -4.83 -15.53 -3.05
N ILE A 174 -3.69 -14.91 -2.67
CA ILE A 174 -2.53 -14.78 -3.55
C ILE A 174 -1.93 -16.16 -3.87
N GLN A 175 -1.72 -17.01 -2.87
CA GLN A 175 -1.15 -18.34 -3.11
C GLN A 175 -2.10 -19.21 -3.95
N GLU A 176 -3.40 -19.23 -3.63
CA GLU A 176 -4.42 -19.93 -4.40
C GLU A 176 -4.43 -19.47 -5.87
N TYR A 177 -4.36 -18.15 -6.11
CA TYR A 177 -4.29 -17.61 -7.46
C TYR A 177 -3.00 -18.00 -8.19
N PHE A 178 -1.85 -18.00 -7.52
CA PHE A 178 -0.58 -18.42 -8.10
C PHE A 178 -0.59 -19.90 -8.51
N ASP A 179 -1.17 -20.76 -7.66
CA ASP A 179 -1.30 -22.20 -7.94
C ASP A 179 -2.20 -22.45 -9.16
N GLU A 180 -3.26 -21.66 -9.32
CA GLU A 180 -4.20 -21.80 -10.43
C GLU A 180 -3.64 -21.28 -11.76
N CYS A 181 -2.98 -20.10 -11.74
CA CYS A 181 -2.51 -19.47 -12.99
C CYS A 181 -1.08 -19.91 -13.39
N GLY A 182 -0.36 -20.60 -12.50
CA GLY A 182 1.03 -21.05 -12.75
C GLY A 182 2.05 -19.92 -12.84
N ARG A 183 1.69 -18.70 -12.46
CA ARG A 183 2.56 -17.51 -12.46
C ARG A 183 2.66 -16.93 -11.06
N GLN A 184 3.88 -16.74 -10.58
CA GLN A 184 4.15 -16.14 -9.28
C GLN A 184 4.91 -14.83 -9.46
N VAL A 185 4.64 -13.88 -8.56
CA VAL A 185 5.41 -12.64 -8.42
C VAL A 185 5.81 -12.46 -6.95
N PRO A 186 6.86 -11.68 -6.65
CA PRO A 186 7.24 -11.39 -5.27
C PRO A 186 6.09 -10.75 -4.47
N ILE A 187 6.03 -11.07 -3.18
CA ILE A 187 5.03 -10.54 -2.25
C ILE A 187 5.72 -9.66 -1.22
N MET A 188 5.25 -8.43 -1.07
CA MET A 188 5.60 -7.52 0.01
C MET A 188 4.44 -7.42 1.00
N VAL A 189 4.77 -7.31 2.29
CA VAL A 189 3.78 -7.16 3.35
C VAL A 189 4.14 -5.96 4.23
N SER A 190 3.17 -5.12 4.56
CA SER A 190 3.39 -3.96 5.41
C SER A 190 2.26 -3.80 6.44
N GLY A 191 2.63 -3.83 7.72
CA GLY A 191 1.72 -3.68 8.85
C GLY A 191 1.58 -2.24 9.31
N THR A 192 0.56 -1.99 10.11
CA THR A 192 0.31 -0.69 10.71
C THR A 192 0.19 -0.80 12.22
N ILE A 193 1.05 -0.06 12.94
CA ILE A 193 0.96 0.08 14.39
C ILE A 193 -0.04 1.20 14.69
N THR A 194 -1.15 0.86 15.32
CA THR A 194 -2.31 1.75 15.45
C THR A 194 -2.33 2.55 16.75
N ASP A 195 -1.51 2.19 17.72
CA ASP A 195 -1.52 2.87 19.02
C ASP A 195 -0.11 2.98 19.66
N ALA A 196 -0.05 3.76 20.74
CA ALA A 196 1.20 3.98 21.49
C ALA A 196 1.68 2.73 22.26
N SER A 197 0.88 1.65 22.35
CA SER A 197 1.30 0.38 22.92
C SER A 197 2.16 -0.48 21.97
N GLY A 198 2.29 -0.03 20.72
CA GLY A 198 3.09 -0.70 19.69
C GLY A 198 2.39 -1.93 19.10
N ARG A 199 1.06 -1.90 19.04
CA ARG A 199 0.25 -3.02 18.54
C ARG A 199 -0.54 -2.63 17.28
N THR A 200 -0.84 -3.63 16.47
CA THR A 200 -1.87 -3.52 15.44
C THR A 200 -3.26 -3.44 16.09
N LEU A 201 -4.29 -3.04 15.33
CA LEU A 201 -5.67 -2.97 15.85
C LEU A 201 -6.18 -4.33 16.37
N SER A 202 -5.77 -5.43 15.74
CA SER A 202 -6.09 -6.79 16.19
C SER A 202 -5.19 -7.30 17.36
N GLY A 203 -4.35 -6.42 17.92
CA GLY A 203 -3.62 -6.66 19.18
C GLY A 203 -2.21 -7.24 19.04
N GLN A 204 -1.71 -7.50 17.84
CA GLN A 204 -0.38 -8.05 17.62
C GLN A 204 0.71 -7.03 17.87
N THR A 205 1.75 -7.42 18.60
CA THR A 205 3.04 -6.72 18.62
C THR A 205 3.73 -6.87 17.25
N THR A 206 4.76 -6.07 16.99
CA THR A 206 5.56 -6.18 15.75
C THR A 206 6.09 -7.60 15.53
N GLU A 207 6.57 -8.25 16.58
CA GLU A 207 7.05 -9.64 16.50
C GLU A 207 5.92 -10.64 16.23
N ALA A 208 4.78 -10.49 16.89
CA ALA A 208 3.61 -11.33 16.63
C ALA A 208 3.06 -11.13 15.21
N PHE A 209 3.11 -9.91 14.69
CA PHE A 209 2.79 -9.61 13.29
C PHE A 209 3.75 -10.33 12.34
N LEU A 210 5.06 -10.20 12.55
CA LEU A 210 6.08 -10.91 11.76
C LEU A 210 5.78 -12.41 11.70
N VAL A 211 5.61 -13.07 12.86
CA VAL A 211 5.31 -14.51 12.93
C VAL A 211 4.00 -14.85 12.20
N SER A 212 2.98 -14.00 12.35
CA SER A 212 1.65 -14.24 11.75
C SER A 212 1.67 -14.32 10.23
N VAL A 213 2.58 -13.59 9.56
CA VAL A 213 2.64 -13.53 8.09
C VAL A 213 3.81 -14.31 7.47
N SER A 214 4.71 -14.85 8.29
CA SER A 214 5.92 -15.56 7.82
C SER A 214 5.65 -16.98 7.27
N HIS A 215 4.41 -17.38 7.13
CA HIS A 215 4.04 -18.70 6.59
C HIS A 215 4.06 -18.75 5.06
N VAL A 216 4.28 -17.62 4.39
CA VAL A 216 4.47 -17.51 2.93
C VAL A 216 5.84 -16.94 2.61
N PRO A 217 6.42 -17.26 1.44
CA PRO A 217 7.69 -16.67 1.01
C PRO A 217 7.49 -15.20 0.65
N LEU A 218 7.97 -14.31 1.51
CA LEU A 218 7.88 -12.86 1.30
C LEU A 218 9.18 -12.31 0.70
N LEU A 219 9.06 -11.31 -0.19
CA LEU A 219 10.18 -10.46 -0.58
C LEU A 219 10.55 -9.53 0.57
N SER A 220 9.57 -8.85 1.14
CA SER A 220 9.80 -7.95 2.27
C SER A 220 8.66 -7.95 3.26
N ILE A 221 9.02 -7.61 4.50
CA ILE A 221 8.10 -7.24 5.56
C ILE A 221 8.42 -5.84 6.06
N GLY A 222 7.40 -5.06 6.42
CA GLY A 222 7.62 -3.71 6.90
C GLY A 222 6.46 -3.12 7.65
N LEU A 223 6.56 -1.82 7.87
CA LEU A 223 5.53 -1.02 8.52
C LEU A 223 5.25 0.25 7.71
N ASN A 224 3.99 0.64 7.67
CA ASN A 224 3.57 1.89 7.03
C ASN A 224 2.43 2.56 7.78
N CYS A 225 2.24 3.84 7.50
CA CYS A 225 1.11 4.64 7.97
C CYS A 225 1.01 4.79 9.50
N ALA A 226 -0.04 5.42 9.97
CA ALA A 226 -0.38 5.79 11.35
C ALA A 226 0.67 6.65 12.06
N LEU A 227 1.95 6.33 11.94
CA LEU A 227 3.07 6.97 12.64
C LEU A 227 4.02 7.67 11.67
N GLY A 228 4.71 8.71 12.14
CA GLY A 228 5.86 9.28 11.47
C GLY A 228 7.13 8.45 11.67
N ALA A 229 8.20 8.83 10.98
CA ALA A 229 9.45 8.07 10.99
C ALA A 229 10.02 7.89 12.41
N ALA A 230 10.06 8.95 13.20
CA ALA A 230 10.60 8.88 14.56
C ALA A 230 9.87 7.86 15.45
N GLN A 231 8.54 7.78 15.35
CA GLN A 231 7.74 6.86 16.14
C GLN A 231 7.83 5.42 15.64
N LEU A 232 8.08 5.20 14.32
CA LEU A 232 8.24 3.85 13.77
C LEU A 232 9.57 3.19 14.13
N ARG A 233 10.61 3.98 14.48
CA ARG A 233 11.97 3.51 14.69
C ARG A 233 12.07 2.25 15.57
N PRO A 234 11.51 2.19 16.79
CA PRO A 234 11.67 1.02 17.67
C PRO A 234 11.06 -0.26 17.08
N TYR A 235 9.98 -0.14 16.31
CA TYR A 235 9.32 -1.28 15.69
C TYR A 235 10.07 -1.77 14.45
N LEU A 236 10.68 -0.86 13.69
CA LEU A 236 11.55 -1.21 12.56
C LEU A 236 12.82 -1.92 13.03
N GLN A 237 13.37 -1.52 14.18
CA GLN A 237 14.49 -2.22 14.79
C GLN A 237 14.12 -3.69 15.08
N VAL A 238 12.96 -3.96 15.66
CA VAL A 238 12.48 -5.33 15.89
C VAL A 238 12.40 -6.14 14.60
N LEU A 239 11.88 -5.55 13.52
CA LEU A 239 11.84 -6.24 12.21
C LEU A 239 13.26 -6.44 11.66
N SER A 240 14.11 -5.43 11.76
CA SER A 240 15.49 -5.55 11.29
C SER A 240 16.27 -6.67 12.00
N ASP A 241 16.06 -6.82 13.30
CA ASP A 241 16.77 -7.82 14.11
C ASP A 241 16.25 -9.24 13.87
N LYS A 242 14.96 -9.41 13.54
CA LYS A 242 14.27 -10.71 13.57
C LYS A 242 13.83 -11.23 12.21
N ALA A 243 13.62 -10.35 11.22
CA ALA A 243 13.11 -10.77 9.91
C ALA A 243 14.20 -11.40 9.06
N THR A 244 13.89 -12.56 8.47
CA THR A 244 14.70 -13.21 7.44
C THR A 244 14.45 -12.62 6.05
N PHE A 245 13.37 -11.86 5.87
CA PHE A 245 13.01 -11.13 4.65
C PHE A 245 13.68 -9.77 4.57
N TYR A 246 13.64 -9.10 3.43
CA TYR A 246 13.96 -7.68 3.34
C TYR A 246 13.02 -6.87 4.24
N VAL A 247 13.49 -5.72 4.73
CA VAL A 247 12.69 -4.85 5.59
C VAL A 247 12.35 -3.57 4.87
N SER A 248 11.08 -3.17 4.93
CA SER A 248 10.54 -1.97 4.30
C SER A 248 9.88 -1.02 5.30
N ALA A 249 9.87 0.28 4.98
CA ALA A 249 9.18 1.28 5.79
C ALA A 249 8.58 2.39 4.92
N TYR A 250 7.31 2.75 5.18
CA TYR A 250 6.61 3.85 4.53
C TYR A 250 5.92 4.72 5.59
N PRO A 251 6.68 5.54 6.34
CA PRO A 251 6.12 6.42 7.37
C PRO A 251 5.27 7.54 6.75
N ASN A 252 4.40 8.12 7.58
CA ASN A 252 3.72 9.36 7.24
C ASN A 252 4.71 10.54 7.29
N ALA A 253 4.37 11.65 6.62
CA ALA A 253 5.09 12.92 6.75
C ALA A 253 4.77 13.58 8.12
N GLY A 254 5.23 12.96 9.19
CA GLY A 254 4.92 13.30 10.58
C GLY A 254 3.58 12.73 11.06
N LEU A 255 3.06 13.32 12.12
CA LEU A 255 1.72 13.03 12.63
C LEU A 255 0.71 14.07 12.07
N PRO A 256 -0.57 13.71 11.92
CA PRO A 256 -1.57 14.67 11.48
C PRO A 256 -1.72 15.79 12.52
N ASN A 257 -1.83 17.03 12.05
CA ASN A 257 -2.15 18.19 12.87
C ASN A 257 -3.64 18.20 13.30
N ALA A 258 -4.06 19.21 14.04
CA ALA A 258 -5.46 19.35 14.52
C ALA A 258 -6.50 19.39 13.38
N PHE A 259 -6.09 19.69 12.16
CA PHE A 259 -6.94 19.70 10.95
C PHE A 259 -6.80 18.42 10.11
N GLY A 260 -6.05 17.42 10.57
CA GLY A 260 -5.80 16.18 9.86
C GLY A 260 -4.78 16.31 8.71
N GLN A 261 -4.04 17.41 8.64
CA GLN A 261 -3.03 17.67 7.63
C GLN A 261 -1.65 17.23 8.11
N TYR A 262 -0.76 16.97 7.18
CA TYR A 262 0.62 16.55 7.43
C TYR A 262 1.57 17.68 7.05
N ASP A 263 2.33 18.18 8.04
CA ASP A 263 3.13 19.41 7.91
C ASP A 263 4.64 19.15 7.89
N GLN A 264 5.10 17.91 8.07
CA GLN A 264 6.52 17.59 8.06
C GLN A 264 7.13 17.86 6.68
N SER A 265 8.23 18.60 6.64
CA SER A 265 8.93 18.90 5.40
C SER A 265 9.68 17.69 4.82
N PRO A 266 10.00 17.69 3.50
CA PRO A 266 10.84 16.67 2.90
C PRO A 266 12.20 16.48 3.60
N GLU A 267 12.84 17.58 4.00
CA GLU A 267 14.15 17.58 4.66
C GLU A 267 14.08 16.99 6.07
N GLU A 268 13.04 17.34 6.84
CA GLU A 268 12.82 16.80 8.18
C GLU A 268 12.55 15.30 8.13
N MET A 269 11.71 14.86 7.19
CA MET A 269 11.41 13.45 7.02
C MET A 269 12.65 12.67 6.58
N ALA A 270 13.41 13.19 5.62
CA ALA A 270 14.63 12.56 5.14
C ALA A 270 15.69 12.43 6.25
N ALA A 271 15.84 13.46 7.10
CA ALA A 271 16.75 13.42 8.25
C ALA A 271 16.37 12.32 9.26
N GLN A 272 15.07 12.14 9.54
CA GLN A 272 14.61 11.06 10.42
C GLN A 272 14.80 9.67 9.80
N ILE A 273 14.59 9.54 8.49
CA ILE A 273 14.83 8.30 7.76
C ILE A 273 16.31 7.97 7.68
N GLU A 274 17.18 8.97 7.60
CA GLU A 274 18.63 8.79 7.61
C GLU A 274 19.12 8.01 8.84
N ASP A 275 18.46 8.17 9.99
CA ASP A 275 18.78 7.39 11.19
C ASP A 275 18.54 5.88 10.97
N PHE A 276 17.48 5.50 10.23
CA PHE A 276 17.25 4.08 9.90
C PHE A 276 18.32 3.53 8.98
N LEU A 277 18.78 4.37 8.03
CA LEU A 277 19.79 3.99 7.04
C LEU A 277 21.16 3.86 7.69
N LYS A 278 21.54 4.75 8.63
CA LYS A 278 22.77 4.68 9.42
C LYS A 278 22.86 3.39 10.22
N GLU A 279 21.75 2.97 10.81
CA GLU A 279 21.65 1.72 11.59
C GLU A 279 21.52 0.47 10.70
N GLY A 280 21.34 0.63 9.40
CA GLY A 280 21.19 -0.49 8.48
C GLY A 280 19.90 -1.28 8.68
N TYR A 281 18.78 -0.60 9.00
CA TYR A 281 17.50 -1.27 9.27
C TYR A 281 16.72 -1.66 8.03
N LEU A 282 16.94 -1.01 6.90
CA LEU A 282 16.04 -1.04 5.75
C LEU A 282 16.69 -1.53 4.46
N ASN A 283 15.86 -2.14 3.61
CA ASN A 283 16.16 -2.47 2.22
C ASN A 283 15.30 -1.65 1.25
N ILE A 284 14.07 -1.30 1.65
CA ILE A 284 13.10 -0.57 0.85
C ILE A 284 12.56 0.57 1.70
N ILE A 285 12.49 1.77 1.14
CA ILE A 285 12.02 2.96 1.83
C ILE A 285 11.11 3.78 0.93
N GLY A 286 10.09 4.37 1.51
CA GLY A 286 9.14 5.25 0.85
C GLY A 286 8.42 6.15 1.84
N GLY A 287 7.21 6.53 1.51
CA GLY A 287 6.36 7.32 2.38
C GLY A 287 4.89 7.01 2.16
N CYS A 288 4.06 7.29 3.17
CA CYS A 288 2.62 7.09 3.16
C CYS A 288 1.88 8.44 3.18
N CYS A 289 0.97 8.65 4.13
CA CYS A 289 0.16 9.87 4.20
C CYS A 289 1.01 11.14 4.31
N GLY A 290 0.60 12.18 3.60
CA GLY A 290 1.28 13.48 3.56
C GLY A 290 2.52 13.53 2.67
N THR A 291 3.05 12.39 2.21
CA THR A 291 4.26 12.39 1.37
C THR A 291 3.96 12.78 -0.08
N THR A 292 4.87 13.54 -0.64
CA THR A 292 4.79 14.11 -2.00
C THR A 292 6.01 13.68 -2.81
N PRO A 293 6.06 13.96 -4.12
CA PRO A 293 7.27 13.73 -4.91
C PRO A 293 8.53 14.35 -4.32
N ASP A 294 8.43 15.54 -3.68
CA ASP A 294 9.59 16.17 -3.06
C ASP A 294 10.11 15.39 -1.84
N HIS A 295 9.22 14.80 -1.05
CA HIS A 295 9.61 13.88 0.02
C HIS A 295 10.36 12.66 -0.53
N ILE A 296 9.84 12.05 -1.59
CA ILE A 296 10.49 10.90 -2.23
C ILE A 296 11.84 11.28 -2.80
N ARG A 297 11.98 12.46 -3.40
CA ARG A 297 13.27 12.97 -3.90
C ARG A 297 14.29 13.13 -2.77
N ALA A 298 13.88 13.74 -1.65
CA ALA A 298 14.76 13.91 -0.49
C ALA A 298 15.19 12.56 0.09
N ILE A 299 14.25 11.61 0.24
CA ILE A 299 14.53 10.25 0.71
C ILE A 299 15.48 9.51 -0.24
N ALA A 300 15.24 9.56 -1.56
CA ALA A 300 16.08 8.89 -2.56
C ALA A 300 17.52 9.43 -2.54
N ASN A 301 17.68 10.74 -2.42
CA ASN A 301 18.99 11.38 -2.33
C ASN A 301 19.77 10.94 -1.09
N VAL A 302 19.12 10.82 0.05
CA VAL A 302 19.76 10.36 1.29
C VAL A 302 20.08 8.86 1.18
N ALA A 303 19.13 8.04 0.73
CA ALA A 303 19.29 6.60 0.64
C ALA A 303 20.44 6.17 -0.28
N ALA A 304 20.75 6.95 -1.31
CA ALA A 304 21.86 6.68 -2.24
C ALA A 304 23.24 6.64 -1.56
N ASN A 305 23.37 7.20 -0.35
CA ASN A 305 24.64 7.26 0.40
C ASN A 305 24.83 6.08 1.36
N TYR A 306 23.86 5.18 1.49
CA TYR A 306 23.88 4.10 2.47
C TYR A 306 23.74 2.73 1.80
N SER A 307 24.41 1.74 2.39
CA SER A 307 24.21 0.35 2.01
C SER A 307 22.89 -0.18 2.58
N PRO A 308 22.17 -1.04 1.84
CA PRO A 308 20.96 -1.65 2.36
C PRO A 308 21.27 -2.57 3.55
N ARG A 309 20.23 -2.87 4.34
CA ARG A 309 20.28 -3.88 5.41
C ARG A 309 20.84 -5.19 4.87
N LYS A 310 21.80 -5.76 5.57
CA LYS A 310 22.32 -7.10 5.26
C LYS A 310 21.22 -8.12 5.56
N SER A 311 20.83 -8.89 4.56
CA SER A 311 19.85 -9.97 4.75
C SER A 311 20.43 -11.02 5.73
N GLN A 312 19.56 -11.50 6.63
CA GLN A 312 19.89 -12.64 7.51
C GLN A 312 19.59 -14.00 6.83
N VAL A 313 19.33 -14.00 5.52
CA VAL A 313 19.16 -15.22 4.75
C VAL A 313 20.52 -15.93 4.72
N ALA A 314 20.57 -17.07 5.39
CA ALA A 314 21.70 -18.00 5.33
C ALA A 314 21.63 -18.78 4.00
#